data_52330d74ae2e5b27e4865ca6938432ad
#
_entry.id   52330d74ae2e5b27e4865ca6938432ad
#
_cell.length_a   1.000
_cell.length_b   1.000
_cell.length_c   1.000
_cell.angle_alpha   90.00
_cell.angle_beta   90.00
_cell.angle_gamma   90.00
#
_symmetry.space_group_name_H-M   'P 1'
#
loop_
_entity.id
_entity.type
_entity.pdbx_description
1 polymer ?
#
loop_
_entity_poly.entity_id
_entity_poly.type
_entity_poly.pdbx_seq_one_letter_code
_entity_poly.pdbx_strand_id
1 'polypeptide(L)'
;MFTTNFERAFKNHEAGIRLKFEYYDEAKVDVQELAQSLAFNDEVYAVIGGLYSSNAAILAAELTLVGKTFFTLATAEQLVRAYASTGYLWAMTETDITQCEVLLSKVINYEGESVALLAKENDNYGQTFIDWFAFQARELGLKNMGCYTYTSENVADVSRQAMQSGAEYVICIPSEIEEMGPMLEAHKTQSLNGQSVPRMLFSDTAYGADVLKIHGDAAEGIEGVAFGADPESGFDVSYKTFFNATPTLGESQLYDAAMLIGYAAWYQQFKPELSLQKSLRAVVSGEGLNMGSWTGEDMGLVVDALAAGKSPYVRGASGHLRFDAKVFTNVLATTYYNFKVYNGQYIILDYNTSDGGNRTDATLAGWNWKASQMQDFNNSGEFNYPAHTGNWALLVASSKEWTNYRHQADVLAIYQQLRQAGYTDDRIILIVEDDIADNVSNPNKGVIQVTVGGNNVYENVEIDYRMSSLKAKDILAILNGEKSETLPTVIESTENDNLFVFWSGHGVPGAMCWDEEPYAMTGD
;
A
#
# COMPACT_ATOMS: atom_id res chain seq x y z
N MET A 1 18.22 -13.97 -19.32
CA MET A 1 16.86 -14.25 -19.83
C MET A 1 16.23 -13.04 -20.49
N PHE A 2 16.06 -11.91 -19.79
CA PHE A 2 15.45 -10.69 -20.36
C PHE A 2 16.12 -10.25 -21.67
N THR A 3 17.41 -9.99 -21.69
CA THR A 3 18.15 -9.52 -22.89
C THR A 3 17.91 -10.41 -24.10
N THR A 4 17.93 -11.73 -23.93
CA THR A 4 17.71 -12.70 -25.00
C THR A 4 16.28 -12.61 -25.56
N ASN A 5 15.27 -12.50 -24.68
CA ASN A 5 13.87 -12.37 -25.09
C ASN A 5 13.62 -11.02 -25.75
N PHE A 6 14.17 -9.95 -25.19
CA PHE A 6 14.01 -8.60 -25.71
C PHE A 6 14.68 -8.43 -27.09
N GLU A 7 15.85 -9.01 -27.31
CA GLU A 7 16.49 -9.01 -28.64
C GLU A 7 15.64 -9.76 -29.69
N ARG A 8 14.99 -10.85 -29.30
CA ARG A 8 14.08 -11.60 -30.19
C ARG A 8 12.83 -10.80 -30.56
N ALA A 9 12.39 -9.87 -29.70
CA ALA A 9 11.22 -9.03 -29.96
C ALA A 9 11.38 -8.16 -31.23
N PHE A 10 12.63 -7.82 -31.62
CA PHE A 10 12.92 -6.95 -32.75
C PHE A 10 13.19 -7.71 -34.05
N LYS A 11 12.94 -9.03 -34.11
CA LYS A 11 13.25 -9.85 -35.29
C LYS A 11 12.64 -9.36 -36.62
N ASN A 12 11.54 -8.63 -36.56
CA ASN A 12 10.82 -8.09 -37.71
C ASN A 12 11.19 -6.63 -38.03
N HIS A 13 12.15 -6.04 -37.30
CA HIS A 13 12.58 -4.65 -37.47
C HIS A 13 14.03 -4.60 -37.95
N GLU A 14 14.35 -3.64 -38.82
CA GLU A 14 15.72 -3.43 -39.33
C GLU A 14 16.70 -3.02 -38.24
N ALA A 15 16.20 -2.28 -37.22
CA ALA A 15 16.95 -1.87 -36.06
C ALA A 15 16.08 -2.01 -34.79
N GLY A 16 16.69 -2.40 -33.70
CA GLY A 16 16.09 -2.46 -32.37
C GLY A 16 16.86 -1.57 -31.41
N ILE A 17 16.39 -1.53 -30.18
CA ILE A 17 17.13 -0.91 -29.08
C ILE A 17 17.80 -2.01 -28.24
N ARG A 18 18.86 -1.63 -27.54
CA ARG A 18 19.54 -2.47 -26.56
C ARG A 18 19.61 -1.73 -25.24
N LEU A 19 19.30 -2.44 -24.17
CA LEU A 19 19.52 -1.96 -22.83
C LEU A 19 20.86 -2.51 -22.33
N LYS A 20 21.72 -1.61 -21.86
CA LYS A 20 22.96 -1.96 -21.14
C LYS A 20 22.64 -1.90 -19.65
N PHE A 21 22.95 -2.98 -18.93
CA PHE A 21 22.76 -3.04 -17.49
C PHE A 21 24.11 -2.90 -16.78
N GLU A 22 24.12 -2.10 -15.75
CA GLU A 22 25.17 -2.04 -14.74
C GLU A 22 24.59 -2.51 -13.43
N TYR A 23 25.30 -3.39 -12.72
CA TYR A 23 24.80 -4.07 -11.53
C TYR A 23 25.59 -3.64 -10.30
N TYR A 24 24.85 -3.34 -9.24
CA TYR A 24 25.39 -3.00 -7.94
C TYR A 24 24.72 -3.87 -6.88
N ASP A 25 25.50 -4.37 -5.92
CA ASP A 25 25.02 -5.15 -4.80
C ASP A 25 24.75 -4.21 -3.63
N GLU A 26 23.46 -3.96 -3.34
CA GLU A 26 23.02 -3.03 -2.29
C GLU A 26 23.57 -3.37 -0.89
N ALA A 27 23.93 -4.63 -0.64
CA ALA A 27 24.53 -5.06 0.61
C ALA A 27 26.04 -4.76 0.72
N LYS A 28 26.68 -4.36 -0.38
CA LYS A 28 28.15 -4.18 -0.45
C LYS A 28 28.61 -2.77 -0.78
N VAL A 29 27.65 -1.88 -1.10
CA VAL A 29 27.95 -0.50 -1.47
C VAL A 29 27.33 0.46 -0.47
N ASP A 30 27.89 1.65 -0.36
CA ASP A 30 27.19 2.76 0.28
C ASP A 30 26.05 3.22 -0.64
N VAL A 31 24.80 2.96 -0.24
CA VAL A 31 23.63 3.24 -1.06
C VAL A 31 23.42 4.75 -1.27
N GLN A 32 23.83 5.58 -0.30
CA GLN A 32 23.75 7.04 -0.43
C GLN A 32 24.73 7.56 -1.50
N GLU A 33 25.98 7.11 -1.45
CA GLU A 33 27.00 7.47 -2.45
C GLU A 33 26.60 6.95 -3.85
N LEU A 34 26.09 5.72 -3.91
CA LEU A 34 25.59 5.13 -5.16
C LEU A 34 24.42 5.94 -5.73
N ALA A 35 23.43 6.28 -4.91
CA ALA A 35 22.24 7.04 -5.34
C ALA A 35 22.64 8.40 -5.94
N GLN A 36 23.56 9.13 -5.28
CA GLN A 36 24.09 10.39 -5.77
C GLN A 36 24.86 10.23 -7.09
N SER A 37 25.71 9.18 -7.17
CA SER A 37 26.43 8.88 -8.41
C SER A 37 25.50 8.62 -9.58
N LEU A 38 24.45 7.80 -9.37
CA LEU A 38 23.45 7.49 -10.40
C LEU A 38 22.61 8.71 -10.76
N ALA A 39 22.24 9.55 -9.78
CA ALA A 39 21.45 10.75 -9.98
C ALA A 39 22.10 11.73 -10.97
N PHE A 40 23.40 11.93 -10.84
CA PHE A 40 24.16 12.88 -11.67
C PHE A 40 24.87 12.27 -12.89
N ASN A 41 24.68 10.99 -13.15
CA ASN A 41 25.23 10.33 -14.33
C ASN A 41 24.23 10.42 -15.50
N ASP A 42 24.53 11.23 -16.51
CA ASP A 42 23.67 11.43 -17.68
C ASP A 42 23.55 10.17 -18.57
N GLU A 43 24.46 9.21 -18.45
CA GLU A 43 24.38 7.93 -19.19
C GLU A 43 23.36 6.96 -18.57
N VAL A 44 22.96 7.18 -17.31
CA VAL A 44 21.95 6.38 -16.63
C VAL A 44 20.55 6.82 -17.09
N TYR A 45 19.89 5.96 -17.84
CA TYR A 45 18.55 6.20 -18.40
C TYR A 45 17.44 5.99 -17.37
N ALA A 46 17.53 4.92 -16.59
CA ALA A 46 16.64 4.60 -15.47
C ALA A 46 17.36 3.71 -14.46
N VAL A 47 16.85 3.64 -13.24
CA VAL A 47 17.37 2.80 -12.17
C VAL A 47 16.30 1.78 -11.78
N ILE A 48 16.71 0.53 -11.55
CA ILE A 48 15.87 -0.55 -11.04
C ILE A 48 16.54 -1.13 -9.80
N GLY A 49 15.83 -1.22 -8.67
CA GLY A 49 16.39 -1.78 -7.44
C GLY A 49 15.64 -1.34 -6.18
N GLY A 50 16.35 -1.31 -5.06
CA GLY A 50 15.74 -0.93 -3.80
C GLY A 50 14.74 -1.98 -3.32
N LEU A 51 15.18 -3.21 -3.10
CA LEU A 51 14.34 -4.27 -2.52
C LEU A 51 13.99 -3.93 -1.07
N TYR A 52 14.97 -3.52 -0.29
CA TYR A 52 14.73 -3.06 1.08
C TYR A 52 14.20 -1.63 1.08
N SER A 53 13.09 -1.40 1.80
CA SER A 53 12.41 -0.10 1.85
C SER A 53 13.32 1.04 2.34
N SER A 54 14.29 0.76 3.22
CA SER A 54 15.29 1.73 3.68
C SER A 54 16.20 2.21 2.54
N ASN A 55 16.72 1.28 1.73
CA ASN A 55 17.56 1.58 0.57
C ASN A 55 16.75 2.29 -0.52
N ALA A 56 15.53 1.82 -0.76
CA ALA A 56 14.62 2.45 -1.72
C ALA A 56 14.28 3.90 -1.36
N ALA A 57 14.15 4.21 -0.07
CA ALA A 57 13.92 5.58 0.39
C ALA A 57 15.09 6.51 0.05
N ILE A 58 16.32 6.05 0.23
CA ILE A 58 17.54 6.77 -0.14
C ILE A 58 17.61 7.00 -1.66
N LEU A 59 17.42 5.92 -2.43
CA LEU A 59 17.42 5.98 -3.90
C LEU A 59 16.33 6.91 -4.42
N ALA A 60 15.10 6.81 -3.91
CA ALA A 60 13.99 7.64 -4.32
C ALA A 60 14.24 9.13 -4.04
N ALA A 61 14.82 9.46 -2.88
CA ALA A 61 15.12 10.84 -2.51
C ALA A 61 16.11 11.49 -3.49
N GLU A 62 17.20 10.81 -3.82
CA GLU A 62 18.23 11.36 -4.69
C GLU A 62 17.80 11.34 -6.17
N LEU A 63 17.22 10.24 -6.66
CA LEU A 63 16.90 10.06 -8.07
C LEU A 63 15.69 10.91 -8.52
N THR A 64 14.60 10.91 -7.74
CA THR A 64 13.40 11.63 -8.12
C THR A 64 13.57 13.15 -8.06
N LEU A 65 14.43 13.65 -7.15
CA LEU A 65 14.76 15.07 -7.03
C LEU A 65 15.35 15.63 -8.33
N VAL A 66 16.17 14.86 -9.03
CA VAL A 66 16.79 15.27 -10.31
C VAL A 66 15.98 14.80 -11.52
N GLY A 67 14.82 14.22 -11.33
CA GLY A 67 13.94 13.76 -12.41
C GLY A 67 14.40 12.45 -13.07
N LYS A 68 15.14 11.61 -12.37
CA LYS A 68 15.56 10.30 -12.86
C LYS A 68 14.51 9.24 -12.49
N THR A 69 14.11 8.44 -13.48
CA THR A 69 13.11 7.38 -13.27
C THR A 69 13.70 6.24 -12.45
N PHE A 70 12.99 5.86 -11.41
CA PHE A 70 13.37 4.80 -10.47
C PHE A 70 12.24 3.77 -10.36
N PHE A 71 12.55 2.52 -10.69
CA PHE A 71 11.69 1.36 -10.49
C PHE A 71 12.12 0.64 -9.21
N THR A 72 11.19 0.45 -8.29
CA THR A 72 11.48 -0.19 -7.00
C THR A 72 10.64 -1.43 -6.76
N LEU A 73 11.17 -2.34 -5.96
CA LEU A 73 10.46 -3.48 -5.38
C LEU A 73 10.00 -3.21 -3.95
N ALA A 74 10.39 -2.08 -3.38
CA ALA A 74 9.98 -1.73 -2.02
C ALA A 74 8.47 -1.49 -1.94
N THR A 75 7.90 -1.99 -0.87
CA THR A 75 6.45 -2.09 -0.65
C THR A 75 5.94 -1.14 0.43
N ALA A 76 6.84 -0.42 1.14
CA ALA A 76 6.46 0.53 2.18
C ALA A 76 5.50 1.62 1.66
N GLU A 77 4.32 1.71 2.25
CA GLU A 77 3.27 2.64 1.82
C GLU A 77 3.73 4.10 1.90
N GLN A 78 4.44 4.47 2.96
CA GLN A 78 4.91 5.84 3.16
C GLN A 78 5.90 6.26 2.07
N LEU A 79 6.76 5.35 1.60
CA LEU A 79 7.66 5.59 0.49
C LEU A 79 6.88 5.87 -0.81
N VAL A 80 5.97 4.96 -1.16
CA VAL A 80 5.17 5.09 -2.37
C VAL A 80 4.36 6.39 -2.34
N ARG A 81 3.70 6.69 -1.23
CA ARG A 81 2.91 7.91 -1.04
C ARG A 81 3.74 9.19 -1.12
N ALA A 82 4.93 9.21 -0.53
CA ALA A 82 5.79 10.39 -0.53
C ALA A 82 6.20 10.83 -1.94
N TYR A 83 6.36 9.87 -2.86
CA TYR A 83 6.82 10.14 -4.22
C TYR A 83 5.75 9.97 -5.30
N ALA A 84 4.49 9.65 -4.94
CA ALA A 84 3.38 9.43 -5.88
C ALA A 84 3.17 10.56 -6.90
N SER A 85 3.33 11.81 -6.47
CA SER A 85 3.12 12.97 -7.34
C SER A 85 4.31 13.32 -8.23
N THR A 86 5.48 12.72 -8.01
CA THR A 86 6.69 13.07 -8.78
C THR A 86 6.64 12.54 -10.22
N GLY A 87 5.99 11.40 -10.44
CA GLY A 87 5.97 10.68 -11.72
C GLY A 87 7.29 9.96 -12.06
N TYR A 88 8.25 9.96 -11.14
CA TYR A 88 9.57 9.35 -11.33
C TYR A 88 9.76 8.06 -10.54
N LEU A 89 8.95 7.80 -9.51
CA LEU A 89 8.92 6.53 -8.79
C LEU A 89 7.88 5.58 -9.41
N TRP A 90 8.30 4.34 -9.65
CA TRP A 90 7.48 3.24 -10.18
C TRP A 90 7.66 2.00 -9.31
N ALA A 91 6.72 1.71 -8.43
CA ALA A 91 6.73 0.51 -7.60
C ALA A 91 6.09 -0.66 -8.36
N MET A 92 6.84 -1.76 -8.46
CA MET A 92 6.45 -2.93 -9.26
C MET A 92 5.59 -3.94 -8.47
N THR A 93 5.16 -3.55 -7.27
CA THR A 93 4.27 -4.31 -6.40
C THR A 93 3.23 -3.38 -5.77
N GLU A 94 2.19 -3.93 -5.19
CA GLU A 94 1.34 -3.19 -4.27
C GLU A 94 2.08 -2.90 -2.96
N THR A 95 1.56 -1.97 -2.18
CA THR A 95 2.16 -1.63 -0.89
C THR A 95 1.86 -2.69 0.18
N ASP A 96 2.59 -2.65 1.28
CA ASP A 96 2.43 -3.56 2.43
C ASP A 96 1.06 -3.49 3.10
N ILE A 97 0.24 -2.49 2.78
CA ILE A 97 -1.17 -2.48 3.15
C ILE A 97 -1.86 -3.74 2.62
N THR A 98 -1.61 -4.09 1.37
CA THR A 98 -2.15 -5.31 0.76
C THR A 98 -1.52 -6.57 1.36
N GLN A 99 -0.21 -6.58 1.57
CA GLN A 99 0.45 -7.76 2.16
C GLN A 99 -0.02 -8.03 3.59
N CYS A 100 -0.21 -6.99 4.40
CA CYS A 100 -0.76 -7.12 5.77
C CYS A 100 -2.13 -7.80 5.74
N GLU A 101 -2.97 -7.36 4.83
CA GLU A 101 -4.29 -7.93 4.61
C GLU A 101 -4.26 -9.39 4.16
N VAL A 102 -3.36 -9.72 3.23
CA VAL A 102 -3.17 -11.10 2.76
C VAL A 102 -2.73 -12.02 3.90
N LEU A 103 -1.79 -11.58 4.73
CA LEU A 103 -1.35 -12.32 5.91
C LEU A 103 -2.50 -12.56 6.89
N LEU A 104 -3.31 -11.55 7.17
CA LEU A 104 -4.49 -11.67 8.03
C LEU A 104 -5.55 -12.61 7.43
N SER A 105 -5.75 -12.56 6.13
CA SER A 105 -6.68 -13.46 5.45
C SER A 105 -6.24 -14.92 5.51
N LYS A 106 -4.93 -15.20 5.57
CA LYS A 106 -4.41 -16.54 5.80
C LYS A 106 -4.74 -17.05 7.20
N VAL A 107 -4.74 -16.18 8.21
CA VAL A 107 -5.22 -16.56 9.57
C VAL A 107 -6.66 -17.06 9.50
N ILE A 108 -7.53 -16.32 8.80
CA ILE A 108 -8.94 -16.71 8.63
C ILE A 108 -9.06 -18.04 7.86
N ASN A 109 -8.27 -18.19 6.81
CA ASN A 109 -8.27 -19.42 6.02
C ASN A 109 -7.88 -20.66 6.84
N TYR A 110 -7.04 -20.46 7.83
CA TYR A 110 -6.65 -21.51 8.78
C TYR A 110 -7.59 -21.60 9.99
N GLU A 111 -8.78 -21.01 9.89
CA GLU A 111 -9.80 -20.99 10.94
C GLU A 111 -9.32 -20.35 12.26
N GLY A 112 -8.32 -19.45 12.19
CA GLY A 112 -7.83 -18.71 13.35
C GLY A 112 -8.78 -17.57 13.71
N GLU A 113 -8.93 -17.33 15.02
CA GLU A 113 -9.81 -16.29 15.56
C GLU A 113 -9.04 -15.11 16.16
N SER A 114 -7.76 -15.30 16.50
CA SER A 114 -6.96 -14.30 17.17
C SER A 114 -5.56 -14.16 16.60
N VAL A 115 -5.07 -12.92 16.57
CA VAL A 115 -3.80 -12.57 15.94
C VAL A 115 -3.06 -11.48 16.72
N ALA A 116 -1.73 -11.55 16.72
CA ALA A 116 -0.86 -10.47 17.17
C ALA A 116 0.14 -10.10 16.06
N LEU A 117 0.66 -8.88 16.11
CA LEU A 117 1.70 -8.40 15.21
C LEU A 117 3.04 -8.31 15.95
N LEU A 118 4.12 -8.70 15.29
CA LEU A 118 5.50 -8.50 15.71
C LEU A 118 6.26 -7.79 14.58
N ALA A 119 6.57 -6.51 14.73
CA ALA A 119 7.15 -5.68 13.68
C ALA A 119 8.17 -4.69 14.24
N LYS A 120 9.13 -4.27 13.38
CA LYS A 120 10.15 -3.27 13.73
C LYS A 120 9.55 -1.87 13.73
N GLU A 121 9.74 -1.14 14.82
CA GLU A 121 9.33 0.26 14.92
C GLU A 121 10.37 1.21 14.33
N ASN A 122 9.93 2.39 13.92
CA ASN A 122 10.77 3.42 13.31
C ASN A 122 11.53 2.92 12.06
N ASP A 123 10.92 2.01 11.35
CA ASP A 123 11.44 1.38 10.14
C ASP A 123 10.44 1.56 8.98
N ASN A 124 10.93 1.87 7.79
CA ASN A 124 10.05 2.16 6.66
C ASN A 124 9.15 0.98 6.28
N TYR A 125 9.66 -0.25 6.38
CA TYR A 125 8.90 -1.45 6.06
C TYR A 125 7.93 -1.83 7.19
N GLY A 126 8.43 -2.03 8.41
CA GLY A 126 7.63 -2.44 9.56
C GLY A 126 6.51 -1.46 9.92
N GLN A 127 6.74 -0.15 9.68
CA GLN A 127 5.77 0.89 10.05
C GLN A 127 4.44 0.76 9.28
N THR A 128 4.44 0.37 8.02
CA THR A 128 3.20 0.16 7.27
C THR A 128 2.32 -0.89 7.94
N PHE A 129 2.91 -2.00 8.38
CA PHE A 129 2.15 -3.04 9.09
C PHE A 129 1.64 -2.56 10.45
N ILE A 130 2.45 -1.82 11.21
CA ILE A 130 2.05 -1.24 12.51
C ILE A 130 0.84 -0.34 12.33
N ASP A 131 0.84 0.51 11.32
CA ASP A 131 -0.22 1.49 11.07
C ASP A 131 -1.54 0.84 10.64
N TRP A 132 -1.50 -0.29 9.91
CA TRP A 132 -2.68 -0.89 9.29
C TRP A 132 -3.20 -2.15 9.97
N PHE A 133 -2.36 -2.87 10.69
CA PHE A 133 -2.69 -4.18 11.26
C PHE A 133 -3.97 -4.18 12.12
N ALA A 134 -4.07 -3.26 13.08
CA ALA A 134 -5.18 -3.26 14.02
C ALA A 134 -6.52 -2.98 13.33
N PHE A 135 -6.51 -2.08 12.34
CA PHE A 135 -7.68 -1.78 11.53
C PHE A 135 -8.09 -2.99 10.70
N GLN A 136 -7.18 -3.55 9.92
CA GLN A 136 -7.47 -4.68 9.02
C GLN A 136 -7.86 -5.94 9.80
N ALA A 137 -7.21 -6.24 10.93
CA ALA A 137 -7.58 -7.37 11.77
C ALA A 137 -9.03 -7.25 12.26
N ARG A 138 -9.42 -6.05 12.69
CA ARG A 138 -10.80 -5.77 13.10
C ARG A 138 -11.80 -5.93 11.96
N GLU A 139 -11.50 -5.35 10.79
CA GLU A 139 -12.38 -5.44 9.61
C GLU A 139 -12.59 -6.89 9.16
N LEU A 140 -11.55 -7.72 9.31
CA LEU A 140 -11.62 -9.14 9.01
C LEU A 140 -12.26 -9.99 10.14
N GLY A 141 -12.66 -9.35 11.24
CA GLY A 141 -13.28 -10.02 12.38
C GLY A 141 -12.33 -10.82 13.25
N LEU A 142 -11.02 -10.57 13.15
CA LEU A 142 -10.00 -11.19 13.98
C LEU A 142 -9.84 -10.43 15.30
N LYS A 143 -9.66 -11.18 16.39
CA LYS A 143 -9.35 -10.61 17.69
C LYS A 143 -7.88 -10.19 17.72
N ASN A 144 -7.63 -8.89 17.81
CA ASN A 144 -6.29 -8.34 17.98
C ASN A 144 -5.81 -8.57 19.43
N MET A 145 -4.70 -9.31 19.58
CA MET A 145 -4.07 -9.65 20.87
C MET A 145 -2.86 -8.77 21.19
N GLY A 146 -2.55 -7.79 20.35
CA GLY A 146 -1.50 -6.80 20.56
C GLY A 146 -0.63 -6.56 19.34
N CYS A 147 0.01 -5.40 19.35
CA CYS A 147 1.06 -5.03 18.42
C CYS A 147 2.36 -4.93 19.23
N TYR A 148 3.30 -5.81 18.95
CA TYR A 148 4.59 -5.92 19.63
C TYR A 148 5.65 -5.31 18.72
N THR A 149 6.08 -4.10 19.09
CA THR A 149 7.08 -3.37 18.29
C THR A 149 8.46 -3.54 18.88
N TYR A 150 9.46 -3.76 18.03
CA TYR A 150 10.84 -3.99 18.45
C TYR A 150 11.82 -3.06 17.72
N THR A 151 12.99 -2.91 18.34
CA THR A 151 14.20 -2.34 17.74
C THR A 151 15.25 -3.45 17.57
N SER A 152 16.31 -3.18 16.83
CA SER A 152 17.41 -4.15 16.65
C SER A 152 18.05 -4.60 17.98
N GLU A 153 17.92 -3.78 19.06
CA GLU A 153 18.49 -4.09 20.37
C GLU A 153 17.62 -5.01 21.22
N ASN A 154 16.28 -4.99 21.02
CA ASN A 154 15.33 -5.69 21.90
C ASN A 154 14.48 -6.76 21.21
N VAL A 155 14.76 -7.08 19.95
CA VAL A 155 13.99 -8.04 19.15
C VAL A 155 13.76 -9.38 19.87
N ALA A 156 14.74 -9.90 20.58
CA ALA A 156 14.63 -11.17 21.30
C ALA A 156 13.63 -11.09 22.47
N ASP A 157 13.63 -9.96 23.21
CA ASP A 157 12.74 -9.76 24.35
C ASP A 157 11.29 -9.56 23.90
N VAL A 158 11.09 -8.75 22.87
CA VAL A 158 9.78 -8.47 22.31
C VAL A 158 9.20 -9.70 21.61
N SER A 159 10.03 -10.49 20.92
CA SER A 159 9.60 -11.78 20.35
C SER A 159 9.06 -12.72 21.40
N ARG A 160 9.72 -12.84 22.58
CA ARG A 160 9.18 -13.65 23.69
C ARG A 160 7.82 -13.13 24.18
N GLN A 161 7.64 -11.82 24.27
CA GLN A 161 6.35 -11.24 24.67
C GLN A 161 5.26 -11.53 23.63
N ALA A 162 5.56 -11.39 22.34
CA ALA A 162 4.63 -11.70 21.26
C ALA A 162 4.20 -13.18 21.28
N MET A 163 5.15 -14.10 21.46
CA MET A 163 4.84 -15.53 21.60
C MET A 163 3.98 -15.85 22.84
N GLN A 164 4.01 -15.02 23.87
CA GLN A 164 3.22 -15.13 25.10
C GLN A 164 1.91 -14.33 25.07
N SER A 165 1.57 -13.70 23.94
CA SER A 165 0.37 -12.86 23.79
C SER A 165 -0.96 -13.59 24.01
N GLY A 166 -0.96 -14.91 23.89
CA GLY A 166 -2.18 -15.72 23.88
C GLY A 166 -2.94 -15.69 22.55
N ALA A 167 -2.36 -15.09 21.51
CA ALA A 167 -2.86 -15.16 20.14
C ALA A 167 -2.69 -16.60 19.59
N GLU A 168 -3.57 -16.99 18.69
CA GLU A 168 -3.40 -18.24 17.92
C GLU A 168 -2.32 -18.08 16.84
N TYR A 169 -2.21 -16.86 16.29
CA TYR A 169 -1.24 -16.52 15.25
C TYR A 169 -0.46 -15.27 15.61
N VAL A 170 0.82 -15.26 15.27
CA VAL A 170 1.67 -14.05 15.29
C VAL A 170 2.12 -13.77 13.86
N ILE A 171 1.77 -12.60 13.36
CA ILE A 171 2.29 -12.08 12.10
C ILE A 171 3.66 -11.48 12.39
N CYS A 172 4.70 -12.08 11.80
CA CYS A 172 6.09 -11.71 11.99
C CYS A 172 6.61 -10.91 10.80
N ILE A 173 6.99 -9.67 11.04
CA ILE A 173 7.48 -8.73 10.02
C ILE A 173 8.95 -8.39 10.33
N PRO A 174 9.90 -9.27 9.98
CA PRO A 174 11.31 -8.91 10.05
C PRO A 174 11.66 -7.93 8.93
N SER A 175 12.35 -6.85 9.25
CA SER A 175 12.85 -5.90 8.24
C SER A 175 14.18 -6.39 7.63
N GLU A 176 14.88 -7.26 8.36
CA GLU A 176 16.11 -7.91 7.91
C GLU A 176 16.07 -9.41 8.25
N ILE A 177 16.75 -10.22 7.44
CA ILE A 177 16.73 -11.69 7.57
C ILE A 177 17.25 -12.14 8.94
N GLU A 178 18.26 -11.48 9.48
CA GLU A 178 18.89 -11.80 10.76
C GLU A 178 17.92 -11.68 11.95
N GLU A 179 16.93 -10.82 11.85
CA GLU A 179 15.91 -10.60 12.89
C GLU A 179 14.97 -11.81 13.07
N MET A 180 14.91 -12.68 12.08
CA MET A 180 14.14 -13.93 12.16
C MET A 180 14.72 -14.89 13.21
N GLY A 181 16.03 -14.92 13.40
CA GLY A 181 16.68 -15.82 14.36
C GLY A 181 16.12 -15.69 15.77
N PRO A 182 16.10 -14.51 16.39
CA PRO A 182 15.45 -14.27 17.69
C PRO A 182 13.96 -14.64 17.73
N MET A 183 13.20 -14.43 16.64
CA MET A 183 11.77 -14.79 16.56
C MET A 183 11.57 -16.30 16.60
N LEU A 184 12.35 -17.03 15.81
CA LEU A 184 12.33 -18.50 15.75
C LEU A 184 12.77 -19.12 17.08
N GLU A 185 13.80 -18.58 17.72
CA GLU A 185 14.28 -19.06 19.02
C GLU A 185 13.26 -18.81 20.14
N ALA A 186 12.58 -17.66 20.13
CA ALA A 186 11.52 -17.38 21.11
C ALA A 186 10.37 -18.39 21.00
N HIS A 187 9.94 -18.70 19.79
CA HIS A 187 8.90 -19.70 19.51
C HIS A 187 9.34 -21.10 19.97
N LYS A 188 10.54 -21.53 19.60
CA LYS A 188 11.11 -22.82 19.97
C LYS A 188 11.22 -22.99 21.47
N THR A 189 11.74 -21.96 22.16
CA THR A 189 11.91 -22.00 23.63
C THR A 189 10.57 -22.16 24.34
N GLN A 190 9.55 -21.43 23.91
CA GLN A 190 8.20 -21.55 24.49
C GLN A 190 7.60 -22.94 24.26
N SER A 191 7.75 -23.50 23.08
CA SER A 191 7.32 -24.86 22.74
C SER A 191 8.00 -25.92 23.61
N LEU A 192 9.31 -25.82 23.79
CA LEU A 192 10.07 -26.76 24.65
C LEU A 192 9.66 -26.68 26.11
N ASN A 193 9.17 -25.57 26.58
CA ASN A 193 8.63 -25.39 27.94
C ASN A 193 7.21 -25.97 28.11
N GLY A 194 6.66 -26.60 27.08
CA GLY A 194 5.31 -27.20 27.10
C GLY A 194 4.18 -26.17 27.16
N GLN A 195 4.46 -24.93 26.84
CA GLN A 195 3.45 -23.87 26.76
C GLN A 195 2.79 -23.89 25.38
N SER A 196 1.57 -23.41 25.29
CA SER A 196 0.93 -23.13 24.01
C SER A 196 1.73 -22.07 23.26
N VAL A 197 2.04 -22.31 22.00
CA VAL A 197 2.72 -21.37 21.13
C VAL A 197 1.82 -20.96 19.97
N PRO A 198 1.81 -19.69 19.59
CA PRO A 198 1.10 -19.24 18.41
C PRO A 198 1.76 -19.81 17.15
N ARG A 199 0.99 -19.98 16.09
CA ARG A 199 1.53 -20.24 14.77
C ARG A 199 2.11 -18.93 14.21
N MET A 200 3.31 -19.00 13.63
CA MET A 200 3.94 -17.81 13.00
C MET A 200 3.62 -17.78 11.52
N LEU A 201 3.26 -16.60 11.03
CA LEU A 201 3.20 -16.27 9.59
C LEU A 201 4.12 -15.10 9.31
N PHE A 202 5.04 -15.30 8.39
CA PHE A 202 6.06 -14.32 8.04
C PHE A 202 5.69 -13.50 6.80
N SER A 203 6.19 -12.28 6.74
CA SER A 203 6.17 -11.46 5.53
C SER A 203 7.21 -11.94 4.50
N ASP A 204 7.25 -11.29 3.37
CA ASP A 204 8.09 -11.63 2.22
C ASP A 204 9.60 -11.61 2.49
N THR A 205 10.08 -10.87 3.50
CA THR A 205 11.49 -10.93 3.96
C THR A 205 11.93 -12.36 4.28
N ALA A 206 10.99 -13.22 4.68
CA ALA A 206 11.28 -14.63 4.97
C ALA A 206 11.32 -15.53 3.72
N TYR A 207 11.19 -14.98 2.51
CA TYR A 207 11.18 -15.74 1.26
C TYR A 207 12.42 -15.45 0.39
N GLY A 208 13.43 -16.26 0.49
CA GLY A 208 14.65 -16.10 -0.30
C GLY A 208 15.74 -17.12 0.03
N ALA A 209 16.66 -17.32 -0.90
CA ALA A 209 17.74 -18.29 -0.74
C ALA A 209 18.67 -17.96 0.45
N ASP A 210 18.84 -16.68 0.77
CA ASP A 210 19.70 -16.26 1.90
C ASP A 210 19.05 -16.59 3.25
N VAL A 211 17.74 -16.63 3.36
CA VAL A 211 17.03 -17.10 4.57
C VAL A 211 17.43 -18.55 4.89
N LEU A 212 17.37 -19.43 3.88
CA LEU A 212 17.76 -20.84 4.06
C LEU A 212 19.25 -20.99 4.37
N LYS A 213 20.09 -20.15 3.79
CA LYS A 213 21.53 -20.14 4.02
C LYS A 213 21.90 -19.66 5.44
N ILE A 214 21.21 -18.63 5.95
CA ILE A 214 21.50 -18.03 7.25
C ILE A 214 20.91 -18.87 8.37
N HIS A 215 19.68 -19.34 8.24
CA HIS A 215 18.94 -20.02 9.30
C HIS A 215 19.00 -21.55 9.23
N GLY A 216 19.33 -22.13 8.06
CA GLY A 216 19.48 -23.58 7.90
C GLY A 216 18.27 -24.35 8.42
N ASP A 217 18.52 -25.35 9.26
CA ASP A 217 17.46 -26.19 9.85
C ASP A 217 16.45 -25.40 10.72
N ALA A 218 16.82 -24.24 11.23
CA ALA A 218 15.89 -23.39 11.99
C ALA A 218 14.80 -22.77 11.11
N ALA A 219 15.03 -22.70 9.80
CA ALA A 219 14.02 -22.24 8.84
C ALA A 219 12.97 -23.30 8.51
N GLU A 220 13.18 -24.59 8.89
CA GLU A 220 12.24 -25.65 8.57
C GLU A 220 10.87 -25.39 9.20
N GLY A 221 9.83 -25.45 8.36
CA GLY A 221 8.45 -25.19 8.78
C GLY A 221 8.04 -23.72 8.78
N ILE A 222 8.93 -22.77 8.50
CA ILE A 222 8.55 -21.36 8.29
C ILE A 222 7.47 -21.29 7.20
N GLU A 223 6.44 -20.51 7.48
CA GLU A 223 5.33 -20.26 6.57
C GLU A 223 5.05 -18.76 6.50
N GLY A 224 4.62 -18.29 5.34
CA GLY A 224 4.35 -16.85 5.16
C GLY A 224 3.85 -16.51 3.78
N VAL A 225 3.81 -15.21 3.52
CA VAL A 225 3.32 -14.64 2.27
C VAL A 225 4.39 -13.79 1.61
N ALA A 226 4.62 -14.01 0.34
CA ALA A 226 5.56 -13.23 -0.47
C ALA A 226 4.95 -12.91 -1.85
N PHE A 227 5.31 -11.78 -2.42
CA PHE A 227 4.96 -11.50 -3.81
C PHE A 227 5.85 -12.27 -4.78
N GLY A 228 5.33 -12.59 -5.96
CA GLY A 228 6.06 -13.41 -6.93
C GLY A 228 5.55 -13.25 -8.36
N ALA A 229 5.92 -14.19 -9.21
CA ALA A 229 5.43 -14.25 -10.58
C ALA A 229 3.96 -14.69 -10.63
N ASP A 230 3.24 -14.26 -11.66
CA ASP A 230 1.93 -14.83 -11.95
C ASP A 230 2.13 -16.28 -12.46
N PRO A 231 1.61 -17.30 -11.76
CA PRO A 231 1.77 -18.69 -12.17
C PRO A 231 1.22 -18.97 -13.58
N GLU A 232 0.21 -18.23 -14.02
CA GLU A 232 -0.35 -18.35 -15.36
C GLU A 232 0.56 -17.76 -16.46
N SER A 233 1.57 -16.94 -16.08
CA SER A 233 2.53 -16.39 -17.03
C SER A 233 3.50 -17.46 -17.57
N GLY A 234 3.74 -18.52 -16.80
CA GLY A 234 4.76 -19.53 -17.12
C GLY A 234 6.20 -19.05 -16.87
N PHE A 235 6.39 -17.90 -16.22
CA PHE A 235 7.71 -17.34 -15.93
C PHE A 235 8.56 -18.28 -15.09
N ASP A 236 8.01 -18.86 -14.03
CA ASP A 236 8.72 -19.75 -13.11
C ASP A 236 9.29 -20.97 -13.83
N VAL A 237 8.53 -21.55 -14.75
CA VAL A 237 8.97 -22.69 -15.56
C VAL A 237 10.12 -22.30 -16.48
N SER A 238 10.00 -21.15 -17.12
CA SER A 238 11.03 -20.65 -18.03
C SER A 238 12.29 -20.22 -17.29
N TYR A 239 12.14 -19.57 -16.13
CA TYR A 239 13.24 -19.19 -15.26
C TYR A 239 14.03 -20.43 -14.80
N LYS A 240 13.31 -21.44 -14.30
CA LYS A 240 13.90 -22.72 -13.87
C LYS A 240 14.63 -23.42 -15.03
N THR A 241 14.05 -23.39 -16.23
CA THR A 241 14.68 -23.98 -17.41
C THR A 241 15.96 -23.23 -17.81
N PHE A 242 15.95 -21.90 -17.70
CA PHE A 242 17.07 -21.05 -18.12
C PHE A 242 18.22 -21.04 -17.11
N PHE A 243 17.91 -20.98 -15.83
CA PHE A 243 18.88 -20.81 -14.73
C PHE A 243 19.13 -22.08 -13.91
N ASN A 244 18.33 -23.14 -14.10
CA ASN A 244 18.30 -24.33 -13.23
C ASN A 244 18.07 -23.96 -11.74
N ALA A 245 17.28 -22.93 -11.49
CA ALA A 245 16.95 -22.40 -10.18
C ALA A 245 15.47 -21.98 -10.17
N THR A 246 14.84 -22.03 -8.99
CA THR A 246 13.50 -21.46 -8.80
C THR A 246 13.64 -19.95 -8.55
N PRO A 247 12.84 -19.09 -9.20
CA PRO A 247 12.84 -17.68 -8.84
C PRO A 247 12.41 -17.49 -7.39
N THR A 248 12.97 -16.46 -6.76
CA THR A 248 12.62 -16.06 -5.40
C THR A 248 11.89 -14.72 -5.41
N LEU A 249 12.23 -13.82 -4.48
CA LEU A 249 11.55 -12.54 -4.35
C LEU A 249 12.01 -11.55 -5.43
N GLY A 250 11.09 -11.08 -6.25
CA GLY A 250 11.30 -9.89 -7.09
C GLY A 250 11.81 -10.14 -8.52
N GLU A 251 12.28 -11.33 -8.88
CA GLU A 251 12.86 -11.55 -10.22
C GLU A 251 11.88 -11.29 -11.35
N SER A 252 10.61 -11.63 -11.19
CA SER A 252 9.56 -11.35 -12.20
C SER A 252 9.29 -9.85 -12.30
N GLN A 253 9.25 -9.14 -11.20
CA GLN A 253 9.05 -7.69 -11.16
C GLN A 253 10.24 -6.93 -11.76
N LEU A 254 11.47 -7.36 -11.48
CA LEU A 254 12.68 -6.80 -12.10
C LEU A 254 12.69 -7.03 -13.61
N TYR A 255 12.23 -8.21 -14.05
CA TYR A 255 12.06 -8.53 -15.47
C TYR A 255 11.08 -7.56 -16.12
N ASP A 256 9.95 -7.34 -15.50
CA ASP A 256 8.89 -6.46 -15.98
C ASP A 256 9.31 -4.98 -15.99
N ALA A 257 10.04 -4.53 -14.98
CA ALA A 257 10.60 -3.18 -14.96
C ALA A 257 11.53 -2.93 -16.16
N ALA A 258 12.43 -3.88 -16.43
CA ALA A 258 13.32 -3.82 -17.59
C ALA A 258 12.55 -3.82 -18.91
N MET A 259 11.49 -4.62 -19.00
CA MET A 259 10.60 -4.69 -20.16
C MET A 259 9.89 -3.36 -20.42
N LEU A 260 9.32 -2.74 -19.37
CA LEU A 260 8.64 -1.45 -19.48
C LEU A 260 9.59 -0.34 -19.91
N ILE A 261 10.81 -0.31 -19.37
CA ILE A 261 11.85 0.65 -19.79
C ILE A 261 12.18 0.43 -21.27
N GLY A 262 12.34 -0.81 -21.68
CA GLY A 262 12.61 -1.16 -23.07
C GLY A 262 11.49 -0.71 -24.01
N TYR A 263 10.24 -0.98 -23.67
CA TYR A 263 9.09 -0.55 -24.45
C TYR A 263 8.96 0.97 -24.51
N ALA A 264 9.17 1.67 -23.40
CA ALA A 264 9.14 3.11 -23.39
C ALA A 264 10.23 3.74 -24.25
N ALA A 265 11.45 3.21 -24.18
CA ALA A 265 12.57 3.65 -25.02
C ALA A 265 12.32 3.36 -26.49
N TRP A 266 11.71 2.22 -26.84
CA TRP A 266 11.30 1.91 -28.22
C TRP A 266 10.20 2.85 -28.71
N TYR A 267 9.19 3.12 -27.89
CA TYR A 267 8.11 4.03 -28.24
C TYR A 267 8.61 5.46 -28.53
N GLN A 268 9.64 5.93 -27.80
CA GLN A 268 10.28 7.23 -28.06
C GLN A 268 10.95 7.34 -29.42
N GLN A 269 11.33 6.24 -30.07
CA GLN A 269 11.86 6.31 -31.44
C GLN A 269 10.80 6.83 -32.43
N PHE A 270 9.52 6.60 -32.14
CA PHE A 270 8.38 7.05 -32.98
C PHE A 270 7.67 8.28 -32.40
N LYS A 271 7.95 8.64 -31.15
CA LYS A 271 7.38 9.75 -30.39
C LYS A 271 8.46 10.52 -29.63
N PRO A 272 9.43 11.12 -30.34
CA PRO A 272 10.61 11.72 -29.71
C PRO A 272 10.28 12.95 -28.83
N GLU A 273 9.08 13.50 -28.96
CA GLU A 273 8.58 14.59 -28.11
C GLU A 273 8.17 14.14 -26.71
N LEU A 274 8.05 12.83 -26.47
CA LEU A 274 7.66 12.32 -25.15
C LEU A 274 8.87 12.13 -24.25
N SER A 275 8.73 12.51 -22.98
CA SER A 275 9.66 12.09 -21.94
C SER A 275 9.52 10.59 -21.65
N LEU A 276 10.52 10.01 -20.96
CA LEU A 276 10.46 8.62 -20.52
C LEU A 276 9.17 8.33 -19.71
N GLN A 277 8.81 9.22 -18.76
CA GLN A 277 7.63 9.08 -17.91
C GLN A 277 6.33 9.05 -18.72
N LYS A 278 6.23 9.92 -19.75
CA LYS A 278 5.05 9.93 -20.63
C LYS A 278 4.99 8.68 -21.51
N SER A 279 6.14 8.19 -21.95
CA SER A 279 6.24 6.95 -22.72
C SER A 279 5.88 5.73 -21.89
N LEU A 280 6.36 5.66 -20.64
CA LEU A 280 5.97 4.62 -19.68
C LEU A 280 4.47 4.60 -19.45
N ARG A 281 3.87 5.76 -19.19
CA ARG A 281 2.41 5.89 -19.04
C ARG A 281 1.66 5.40 -20.28
N ALA A 282 2.13 5.76 -21.46
CA ALA A 282 1.52 5.32 -22.72
C ALA A 282 1.59 3.79 -22.87
N VAL A 283 2.69 3.17 -22.46
CA VAL A 283 2.88 1.71 -22.57
C VAL A 283 1.94 0.94 -21.63
N VAL A 284 1.60 1.47 -20.45
CA VAL A 284 0.78 0.78 -19.46
C VAL A 284 -0.69 1.21 -19.44
N SER A 285 -1.08 2.21 -20.23
CA SER A 285 -2.44 2.79 -20.21
C SER A 285 -3.22 2.60 -21.51
N GLY A 286 -2.79 1.69 -22.35
CA GLY A 286 -3.43 1.44 -23.64
C GLY A 286 -4.81 0.81 -23.50
N GLU A 287 -5.72 1.17 -24.41
CA GLU A 287 -7.04 0.56 -24.49
C GLU A 287 -7.07 -0.61 -25.49
N GLY A 288 -7.67 -1.73 -25.10
CA GLY A 288 -8.19 -2.74 -26.01
C GLY A 288 -7.21 -3.76 -26.58
N LEU A 289 -5.93 -3.70 -26.28
CA LEU A 289 -4.94 -4.70 -26.68
C LEU A 289 -4.23 -5.25 -25.44
N ASN A 290 -4.80 -6.29 -24.86
CA ASN A 290 -4.04 -7.13 -23.93
C ASN A 290 -3.00 -7.91 -24.76
N MET A 291 -1.85 -7.30 -24.98
CA MET A 291 -0.72 -7.94 -25.69
C MET A 291 0.22 -8.54 -24.65
N GLY A 292 -0.38 -9.29 -23.71
CA GLY A 292 0.35 -9.76 -22.58
C GLY A 292 1.19 -10.94 -22.89
N SER A 293 2.48 -10.80 -22.87
CA SER A 293 3.37 -11.81 -22.35
C SER A 293 4.80 -11.27 -22.28
N TRP A 294 5.55 -11.82 -21.38
CA TRP A 294 6.96 -11.54 -21.14
C TRP A 294 7.88 -12.35 -22.08
N THR A 295 7.35 -13.26 -22.92
CA THR A 295 8.16 -14.05 -23.87
C THR A 295 8.64 -13.20 -25.04
N GLY A 296 9.74 -13.59 -25.67
CA GLY A 296 10.27 -12.83 -26.82
C GLY A 296 9.31 -12.72 -28.03
N GLU A 297 8.37 -13.66 -28.20
CA GLU A 297 7.36 -13.61 -29.27
C GLU A 297 6.27 -12.58 -28.93
N ASP A 298 5.78 -12.60 -27.72
CA ASP A 298 4.74 -11.68 -27.29
C ASP A 298 5.29 -10.25 -27.09
N MET A 299 6.52 -10.11 -26.62
CA MET A 299 7.24 -8.83 -26.64
C MET A 299 7.32 -8.27 -28.07
N GLY A 300 7.48 -9.11 -29.09
CA GLY A 300 7.46 -8.71 -30.48
C GLY A 300 6.13 -8.08 -30.92
N LEU A 301 5.00 -8.62 -30.45
CA LEU A 301 3.68 -8.03 -30.71
C LEU A 301 3.53 -6.65 -30.09
N VAL A 302 4.08 -6.44 -28.88
CA VAL A 302 4.10 -5.12 -28.22
C VAL A 302 5.00 -4.14 -28.99
N VAL A 303 6.18 -4.59 -29.39
CA VAL A 303 7.13 -3.81 -30.20
C VAL A 303 6.49 -3.37 -31.52
N ASP A 304 5.80 -4.27 -32.23
CA ASP A 304 5.07 -3.97 -33.48
C ASP A 304 3.94 -2.97 -33.26
N ALA A 305 3.18 -3.10 -32.16
CA ALA A 305 2.09 -2.19 -31.82
C ALA A 305 2.60 -0.78 -31.50
N LEU A 306 3.68 -0.69 -30.72
CA LEU A 306 4.31 0.60 -30.38
C LEU A 306 4.87 1.30 -31.62
N ALA A 307 5.50 0.56 -32.55
CA ALA A 307 5.97 1.09 -33.85
C ALA A 307 4.81 1.61 -34.70
N ALA A 308 3.64 0.99 -34.61
CA ALA A 308 2.41 1.44 -35.25
C ALA A 308 1.71 2.61 -34.52
N GLY A 309 2.32 3.15 -33.47
CA GLY A 309 1.78 4.27 -32.67
C GLY A 309 0.63 3.89 -31.75
N LYS A 310 0.43 2.60 -31.48
CA LYS A 310 -0.57 2.09 -30.54
C LYS A 310 0.01 1.99 -29.14
N SER A 311 -0.82 2.19 -28.14
CA SER A 311 -0.47 2.03 -26.73
C SER A 311 -1.15 0.77 -26.20
N PRO A 312 -0.41 -0.34 -26.05
CA PRO A 312 -0.99 -1.59 -25.55
C PRO A 312 -1.16 -1.57 -24.04
N TYR A 313 -2.06 -2.41 -23.55
CA TYR A 313 -2.08 -2.82 -22.16
C TYR A 313 -1.15 -4.03 -22.01
N VAL A 314 -0.20 -3.98 -21.07
CA VAL A 314 0.86 -4.98 -20.96
C VAL A 314 0.63 -5.89 -19.76
N ARG A 315 0.68 -7.21 -19.99
CA ARG A 315 0.82 -8.24 -18.96
C ARG A 315 2.27 -8.73 -18.98
N GLY A 316 2.91 -8.77 -17.83
CA GLY A 316 4.29 -9.20 -17.67
C GLY A 316 4.44 -10.56 -17.01
N ALA A 317 5.64 -10.83 -16.56
CA ALA A 317 6.00 -12.03 -15.79
C ALA A 317 5.32 -12.05 -14.41
N SER A 318 5.19 -10.88 -13.77
CA SER A 318 4.55 -10.73 -12.47
C SER A 318 3.01 -10.67 -12.55
N GLY A 319 2.46 -10.59 -13.75
CA GLY A 319 1.02 -10.51 -13.99
C GLY A 319 0.59 -9.26 -14.75
N HIS A 320 -0.60 -8.74 -14.44
CA HIS A 320 -1.12 -7.55 -15.06
C HIS A 320 -0.37 -6.31 -14.57
N LEU A 321 0.31 -5.61 -15.46
CA LEU A 321 1.03 -4.37 -15.16
C LEU A 321 0.07 -3.18 -15.19
N ARG A 322 -0.88 -3.18 -14.27
CA ARG A 322 -1.90 -2.17 -14.10
C ARG A 322 -1.46 -1.18 -13.04
N PHE A 323 -1.29 0.06 -13.42
CA PHE A 323 -0.93 1.15 -12.53
C PHE A 323 -2.12 2.07 -12.26
N ASP A 324 -2.06 2.83 -11.17
CA ASP A 324 -3.05 3.87 -10.90
C ASP A 324 -3.12 4.87 -12.05
N ALA A 325 -4.33 5.11 -12.58
CA ALA A 325 -4.54 5.95 -13.77
C ALA A 325 -4.20 7.44 -13.56
N LYS A 326 -4.07 7.90 -12.32
CA LYS A 326 -3.78 9.30 -11.99
C LYS A 326 -2.31 9.54 -11.72
N VAL A 327 -1.71 8.72 -10.88
CA VAL A 327 -0.35 8.94 -10.36
C VAL A 327 0.68 7.98 -10.94
N PHE A 328 0.30 6.78 -11.38
CA PHE A 328 1.19 5.78 -11.98
C PHE A 328 2.37 5.38 -11.10
N THR A 329 2.18 5.40 -9.78
CA THR A 329 3.30 5.17 -8.85
C THR A 329 3.50 3.71 -8.53
N ASN A 330 2.43 2.93 -8.38
CA ASN A 330 2.54 1.52 -8.03
C ASN A 330 1.60 0.64 -8.84
N VAL A 331 1.99 -0.60 -8.99
CA VAL A 331 1.14 -1.65 -9.54
C VAL A 331 -0.05 -1.88 -8.61
N LEU A 332 -1.23 -2.09 -9.20
CA LEU A 332 -2.48 -2.37 -8.51
C LEU A 332 -2.90 -3.85 -8.63
N ALA A 333 -2.02 -4.70 -9.11
CA ALA A 333 -2.28 -6.13 -9.23
C ALA A 333 -0.97 -6.87 -8.93
N THR A 334 -0.92 -7.54 -7.79
CA THR A 334 0.25 -8.29 -7.34
C THR A 334 -0.16 -9.73 -7.05
N THR A 335 0.66 -10.68 -7.49
CA THR A 335 0.51 -12.08 -7.12
C THR A 335 1.25 -12.34 -5.82
N TYR A 336 0.54 -12.92 -4.85
CA TYR A 336 1.09 -13.35 -3.57
C TYR A 336 1.12 -14.86 -3.48
N TYR A 337 2.26 -15.40 -3.08
CA TYR A 337 2.46 -16.80 -2.75
C TYR A 337 2.27 -17.02 -1.25
N ASN A 338 1.55 -18.06 -0.88
CA ASN A 338 1.64 -18.65 0.43
C ASN A 338 2.72 -19.72 0.37
N PHE A 339 3.87 -19.44 0.95
CA PHE A 339 5.03 -20.32 0.93
C PHE A 339 5.21 -21.06 2.25
N LYS A 340 5.91 -22.18 2.17
CA LYS A 340 6.40 -22.92 3.34
C LYS A 340 7.79 -23.47 3.06
N VAL A 341 8.63 -23.49 4.08
CA VAL A 341 9.90 -24.23 4.03
C VAL A 341 9.64 -25.68 4.41
N TYR A 342 10.00 -26.58 3.52
CA TYR A 342 9.87 -28.02 3.71
C TYR A 342 11.07 -28.76 3.11
N ASN A 343 11.73 -29.59 3.91
CA ASN A 343 12.97 -30.28 3.56
C ASN A 343 14.06 -29.32 3.02
N GLY A 344 14.21 -28.16 3.67
CA GLY A 344 15.20 -27.15 3.30
C GLY A 344 14.95 -26.45 1.97
N GLN A 345 13.72 -26.48 1.45
CA GLN A 345 13.32 -25.83 0.20
C GLN A 345 11.99 -25.09 0.38
N TYR A 346 11.79 -24.03 -0.39
CA TYR A 346 10.48 -23.40 -0.46
C TYR A 346 9.52 -24.23 -1.31
N ILE A 347 8.33 -24.43 -0.79
CA ILE A 347 7.17 -24.93 -1.52
C ILE A 347 6.09 -23.86 -1.50
N ILE A 348 5.40 -23.69 -2.61
CA ILE A 348 4.24 -22.82 -2.71
C ILE A 348 3.00 -23.66 -2.46
N LEU A 349 2.28 -23.34 -1.39
CA LEU A 349 1.07 -24.06 -0.99
C LEU A 349 -0.12 -23.62 -1.84
N ASP A 350 -0.25 -22.36 -2.03
CA ASP A 350 -1.28 -21.70 -2.84
C ASP A 350 -0.84 -20.28 -3.22
N TYR A 351 -1.58 -19.62 -4.09
CA TYR A 351 -1.30 -18.26 -4.51
C TYR A 351 -2.59 -17.47 -4.77
N ASN A 352 -2.48 -16.15 -4.77
CA ASN A 352 -3.55 -15.27 -5.19
C ASN A 352 -3.01 -14.05 -5.92
N THR A 353 -3.82 -13.49 -6.80
CA THR A 353 -3.50 -12.24 -7.50
C THR A 353 -4.50 -11.18 -7.08
N SER A 354 -4.03 -10.09 -6.51
CA SER A 354 -4.85 -8.91 -6.28
C SER A 354 -5.23 -8.29 -7.64
N ASP A 355 -6.37 -7.64 -7.70
CA ASP A 355 -6.85 -6.95 -8.91
C ASP A 355 -7.31 -5.52 -8.57
N GLY A 356 -6.43 -4.76 -7.92
CA GLY A 356 -6.65 -3.33 -7.71
C GLY A 356 -8.00 -2.97 -7.08
N GLY A 357 -8.47 -3.74 -6.12
CA GLY A 357 -9.73 -3.56 -5.44
C GLY A 357 -10.88 -4.46 -5.93
N ASN A 358 -10.78 -5.07 -7.10
CA ASN A 358 -11.64 -6.18 -7.52
C ASN A 358 -10.93 -7.50 -7.21
N ARG A 359 -10.77 -7.79 -5.93
CA ARG A 359 -10.17 -9.02 -5.48
C ARG A 359 -11.17 -10.13 -5.68
N THR A 360 -11.05 -10.77 -6.83
CA THR A 360 -11.78 -12.01 -7.06
C THR A 360 -11.13 -13.10 -6.24
N ASP A 361 -11.91 -14.03 -5.75
CA ASP A 361 -11.49 -15.33 -5.25
C ASP A 361 -10.68 -16.09 -6.29
N ALA A 362 -9.60 -15.50 -6.73
CA ALA A 362 -8.69 -16.26 -7.51
C ALA A 362 -8.21 -17.38 -6.63
N THR A 363 -7.98 -18.43 -6.90
CA THR A 363 -7.28 -19.63 -6.53
C THR A 363 -6.55 -19.66 -5.19
N LEU A 364 -6.53 -18.59 -4.41
CA LEU A 364 -6.04 -18.67 -3.05
C LEU A 364 -7.05 -19.41 -2.20
N ALA A 365 -6.69 -20.64 -1.88
CA ALA A 365 -7.42 -21.30 -0.83
C ALA A 365 -7.47 -20.36 0.37
N GLY A 366 -8.51 -19.55 0.43
CA GLY A 366 -8.89 -18.78 1.56
C GLY A 366 -8.51 -17.33 1.69
N TRP A 367 -8.11 -16.66 0.66
CA TRP A 367 -8.30 -15.23 0.64
C TRP A 367 -9.76 -14.95 0.25
N ASN A 368 -10.63 -15.53 1.01
CA ASN A 368 -12.01 -15.11 1.12
C ASN A 368 -11.99 -13.79 1.87
N TRP A 369 -11.46 -12.83 1.19
CA TRP A 369 -11.49 -11.49 1.59
C TRP A 369 -12.94 -11.07 1.77
N LYS A 370 -13.30 -10.72 2.99
CA LYS A 370 -14.52 -10.01 3.29
C LYS A 370 -14.51 -8.56 2.72
N ALA A 371 -13.68 -8.26 1.72
CA ALA A 371 -13.70 -7.01 0.98
C ALA A 371 -14.99 -6.82 0.18
N SER A 372 -15.72 -7.87 -0.13
CA SER A 372 -17.12 -7.74 -0.46
C SER A 372 -17.90 -7.00 0.61
N GLN A 373 -17.53 -7.10 1.88
CA GLN A 373 -18.12 -6.31 2.96
C GLN A 373 -17.67 -4.85 2.95
N MET A 374 -16.45 -4.52 2.49
CA MET A 374 -16.06 -3.12 2.24
C MET A 374 -16.66 -2.57 0.95
N GLN A 375 -16.91 -3.39 -0.06
CA GLN A 375 -17.70 -3.01 -1.23
C GLN A 375 -19.19 -2.91 -0.91
N ASP A 376 -19.71 -3.77 -0.05
CA ASP A 376 -21.06 -3.70 0.50
C ASP A 376 -21.21 -2.49 1.44
N PHE A 377 -20.14 -2.04 2.10
CA PHE A 377 -20.09 -0.78 2.83
C PHE A 377 -20.42 0.42 1.93
N ASN A 378 -20.04 0.40 0.68
CA ASN A 378 -20.43 1.41 -0.30
C ASN A 378 -21.79 1.14 -0.97
N ASN A 379 -22.37 -0.04 -0.87
CA ASN A 379 -23.53 -0.45 -1.67
C ASN A 379 -24.76 -0.95 -0.89
N SER A 380 -24.65 -1.43 0.35
CA SER A 380 -25.76 -2.11 1.03
C SER A 380 -26.47 -1.36 2.16
N GLY A 381 -25.87 -0.32 2.72
CA GLY A 381 -26.54 0.51 3.73
C GLY A 381 -26.92 -0.16 5.05
N GLU A 382 -26.58 -1.43 5.25
CA GLU A 382 -26.92 -2.17 6.47
C GLU A 382 -25.70 -2.83 7.11
N PHE A 383 -24.92 -2.02 7.84
CA PHE A 383 -24.06 -2.56 8.91
C PHE A 383 -24.76 -2.44 10.25
N ASN A 384 -25.22 -3.55 10.80
CA ASN A 384 -25.59 -3.63 12.20
C ASN A 384 -24.31 -3.71 13.06
N TYR A 385 -23.59 -2.61 13.20
CA TYR A 385 -22.64 -2.48 14.30
C TYR A 385 -23.44 -2.38 15.61
N PRO A 386 -23.05 -3.08 16.68
CA PRO A 386 -23.62 -2.82 17.99
C PRO A 386 -23.42 -1.34 18.30
N ALA A 387 -24.45 -0.67 18.76
CA ALA A 387 -24.38 0.73 19.14
C ALA A 387 -23.22 0.91 20.12
N HIS A 388 -22.14 1.59 19.70
CA HIS A 388 -21.03 1.91 20.57
C HIS A 388 -21.47 3.08 21.45
N THR A 389 -22.00 2.76 22.61
CA THR A 389 -22.26 3.74 23.67
C THR A 389 -20.92 4.12 24.28
N GLY A 390 -20.38 5.27 23.92
CA GLY A 390 -19.12 5.76 24.46
C GLY A 390 -18.13 6.28 23.43
N ASN A 391 -18.54 6.45 22.19
CA ASN A 391 -17.69 7.06 21.16
C ASN A 391 -18.21 8.46 20.82
N TRP A 392 -17.29 9.40 20.73
CA TRP A 392 -17.55 10.77 20.29
C TRP A 392 -16.79 11.07 19.00
N ALA A 393 -17.31 11.98 18.20
CA ALA A 393 -16.61 12.48 17.03
C ALA A 393 -16.68 14.01 16.95
N LEU A 394 -15.57 14.62 16.55
CA LEU A 394 -15.51 16.02 16.14
C LEU A 394 -15.07 16.07 14.67
N LEU A 395 -15.95 16.59 13.82
CA LEU A 395 -15.75 16.69 12.38
C LEU A 395 -15.69 18.16 11.97
N VAL A 396 -14.58 18.59 11.37
CA VAL A 396 -14.33 19.99 11.05
C VAL A 396 -13.95 20.18 9.59
N ALA A 397 -14.74 20.99 8.86
CA ALA A 397 -14.32 21.59 7.60
C ALA A 397 -13.95 23.06 7.84
N SER A 398 -12.66 23.37 7.87
CA SER A 398 -12.16 24.70 8.23
C SER A 398 -12.06 25.70 7.08
N SER A 399 -12.82 25.50 6.03
CA SER A 399 -12.88 26.39 4.85
C SER A 399 -14.29 26.44 4.25
N LYS A 400 -14.56 27.52 3.51
CA LYS A 400 -15.82 27.80 2.85
C LYS A 400 -15.63 28.07 1.35
N GLU A 401 -16.73 28.36 0.65
CA GLU A 401 -16.84 28.67 -0.75
C GLU A 401 -16.64 27.48 -1.70
N TRP A 402 -17.14 27.64 -2.91
CA TRP A 402 -17.15 26.58 -3.92
C TRP A 402 -15.74 26.06 -4.30
N THR A 403 -14.74 26.90 -4.25
CA THR A 403 -13.34 26.54 -4.54
C THR A 403 -12.77 25.53 -3.54
N ASN A 404 -13.35 25.49 -2.34
CA ASN A 404 -13.02 24.61 -1.24
C ASN A 404 -14.02 23.46 -1.05
N TYR A 405 -14.85 23.20 -2.05
CA TYR A 405 -15.92 22.16 -2.04
C TYR A 405 -15.47 20.84 -1.40
N ARG A 406 -14.27 20.37 -1.76
CA ARG A 406 -13.72 19.10 -1.31
C ARG A 406 -13.68 18.96 0.22
N HIS A 407 -13.35 20.02 0.94
CA HIS A 407 -13.18 19.95 2.40
C HIS A 407 -14.52 19.68 3.11
N GLN A 408 -15.58 20.33 2.68
CA GLN A 408 -16.92 20.04 3.23
C GLN A 408 -17.43 18.67 2.74
N ALA A 409 -17.18 18.30 1.50
CA ALA A 409 -17.57 17.00 0.96
C ALA A 409 -16.87 15.85 1.71
N ASP A 410 -15.58 15.97 2.03
CA ASP A 410 -14.81 14.98 2.77
C ASP A 410 -15.38 14.80 4.18
N VAL A 411 -15.63 15.91 4.89
CA VAL A 411 -16.17 15.88 6.26
C VAL A 411 -17.57 15.27 6.29
N LEU A 412 -18.43 15.63 5.33
CA LEU A 412 -19.77 15.06 5.22
C LEU A 412 -19.74 13.57 4.88
N ALA A 413 -18.76 13.12 4.10
CA ALA A 413 -18.58 11.69 3.83
C ALA A 413 -18.21 10.93 5.09
N ILE A 414 -17.29 11.46 5.90
CA ILE A 414 -16.93 10.88 7.20
C ILE A 414 -18.13 10.88 8.16
N TYR A 415 -18.94 11.96 8.18
CA TYR A 415 -20.16 11.98 8.96
C TYR A 415 -21.08 10.81 8.58
N GLN A 416 -21.35 10.60 7.29
CA GLN A 416 -22.17 9.47 6.84
C GLN A 416 -21.60 8.11 7.24
N GLN A 417 -20.29 7.94 7.16
CA GLN A 417 -19.62 6.71 7.57
C GLN A 417 -19.77 6.46 9.09
N LEU A 418 -19.61 7.49 9.91
CA LEU A 418 -19.79 7.37 11.36
C LEU A 418 -21.24 7.07 11.73
N ARG A 419 -22.20 7.71 11.07
CA ARG A 419 -23.65 7.40 11.24
C ARG A 419 -23.93 5.93 10.90
N GLN A 420 -23.38 5.42 9.81
CA GLN A 420 -23.48 4.01 9.42
C GLN A 420 -22.76 3.08 10.41
N ALA A 421 -21.64 3.53 11.00
CA ALA A 421 -20.92 2.80 12.04
C ALA A 421 -21.58 2.85 13.43
N GLY A 422 -22.82 3.40 13.53
CA GLY A 422 -23.61 3.39 14.76
C GLY A 422 -23.36 4.57 15.70
N TYR A 423 -22.60 5.59 15.27
CA TYR A 423 -22.57 6.86 16.01
C TYR A 423 -23.94 7.53 15.93
N THR A 424 -24.49 7.87 17.08
CA THR A 424 -25.70 8.69 17.14
C THR A 424 -25.33 10.15 16.87
N ASP A 425 -26.29 10.93 16.36
CA ASP A 425 -26.01 12.31 15.97
C ASP A 425 -25.55 13.16 17.16
N ASP A 426 -26.16 12.97 18.32
CA ASP A 426 -25.79 13.62 19.59
C ASP A 426 -24.35 13.31 20.07
N ARG A 427 -23.66 12.41 19.41
CA ARG A 427 -22.25 12.04 19.65
C ARG A 427 -21.30 12.48 18.54
N ILE A 428 -21.80 13.16 17.53
CA ILE A 428 -21.02 13.75 16.45
C ILE A 428 -21.17 15.26 16.51
N ILE A 429 -20.08 15.99 16.70
CA ILE A 429 -20.10 17.45 16.54
C ILE A 429 -19.60 17.79 15.15
N LEU A 430 -20.50 18.29 14.32
CA LEU A 430 -20.21 18.60 12.92
C LEU A 430 -20.10 20.11 12.70
N ILE A 431 -18.94 20.54 12.22
CA ILE A 431 -18.61 21.95 11.94
C ILE A 431 -18.31 22.10 10.47
N VAL A 432 -19.22 22.70 9.73
CA VAL A 432 -19.07 23.03 8.29
C VAL A 432 -19.70 24.39 8.00
N GLU A 433 -19.33 25.05 6.91
CA GLU A 433 -19.96 26.35 6.56
C GLU A 433 -21.35 26.19 5.97
N ASP A 434 -21.68 25.06 5.38
CA ASP A 434 -22.99 24.79 4.77
C ASP A 434 -23.33 25.76 3.62
N ASP A 435 -22.35 26.06 2.78
CA ASP A 435 -22.49 27.02 1.69
C ASP A 435 -22.30 26.43 0.28
N ILE A 436 -22.06 25.11 0.20
CA ILE A 436 -21.77 24.44 -1.08
C ILE A 436 -22.98 23.71 -1.67
N ALA A 437 -23.91 23.21 -0.86
CA ALA A 437 -25.07 22.46 -1.34
C ALA A 437 -25.93 23.30 -2.29
N ASP A 438 -26.25 24.52 -1.90
CA ASP A 438 -27.03 25.48 -2.69
C ASP A 438 -26.20 26.54 -3.38
N ASN A 439 -24.87 26.38 -3.43
CA ASN A 439 -23.96 27.32 -4.07
C ASN A 439 -24.33 27.55 -5.54
N VAL A 440 -24.25 28.80 -6.01
CA VAL A 440 -24.58 29.15 -7.40
C VAL A 440 -23.82 28.30 -8.43
N SER A 441 -22.61 27.90 -8.11
CA SER A 441 -21.75 27.06 -8.95
C SER A 441 -22.07 25.56 -8.87
N ASN A 442 -22.92 25.12 -7.92
CA ASN A 442 -23.29 23.73 -7.82
C ASN A 442 -24.32 23.35 -8.92
N PRO A 443 -23.97 22.47 -9.87
CA PRO A 443 -24.88 22.06 -10.93
C PRO A 443 -26.06 21.21 -10.40
N ASN A 444 -25.89 20.56 -9.25
CA ASN A 444 -26.86 19.68 -8.63
C ASN A 444 -27.25 20.23 -7.25
N LYS A 445 -28.14 21.23 -7.20
CA LYS A 445 -28.57 21.85 -5.96
C LYS A 445 -29.04 20.84 -4.92
N GLY A 446 -28.61 21.02 -3.67
CA GLY A 446 -28.92 20.12 -2.56
C GLY A 446 -28.15 18.79 -2.58
N VAL A 447 -27.20 18.63 -3.51
CA VAL A 447 -26.41 17.40 -3.64
C VAL A 447 -24.93 17.73 -3.47
N ILE A 448 -24.29 17.04 -2.55
CA ILE A 448 -22.82 17.07 -2.36
C ILE A 448 -22.30 15.65 -2.58
N GLN A 449 -21.27 15.50 -3.41
CA GLN A 449 -20.69 14.22 -3.78
C GLN A 449 -19.17 14.28 -3.67
N VAL A 450 -18.53 13.25 -3.12
CA VAL A 450 -17.06 13.14 -3.09
C VAL A 450 -16.51 12.78 -4.47
N THR A 451 -17.24 11.97 -5.22
CA THR A 451 -16.90 11.58 -6.59
C THR A 451 -18.07 11.85 -7.52
N VAL A 452 -17.79 12.16 -8.78
CA VAL A 452 -18.82 12.41 -9.78
C VAL A 452 -19.71 11.18 -9.93
N GLY A 453 -21.02 11.37 -9.74
CA GLY A 453 -22.01 10.28 -9.77
C GLY A 453 -22.07 9.42 -8.51
N GLY A 454 -21.32 9.78 -7.46
CA GLY A 454 -21.39 9.14 -6.15
C GLY A 454 -22.65 9.50 -5.36
N ASN A 455 -22.75 8.94 -4.16
CA ASN A 455 -23.87 9.19 -3.25
C ASN A 455 -23.92 10.65 -2.78
N ASN A 456 -25.12 11.14 -2.48
CA ASN A 456 -25.30 12.44 -1.84
C ASN A 456 -24.90 12.35 -0.36
N VAL A 457 -23.74 12.89 0.00
CA VAL A 457 -23.24 12.89 1.38
C VAL A 457 -23.88 13.99 2.25
N TYR A 458 -24.68 14.87 1.67
CA TYR A 458 -25.40 15.94 2.36
C TYR A 458 -26.78 15.53 2.88
N GLU A 459 -27.24 14.34 2.51
CA GLU A 459 -28.58 13.87 2.88
C GLU A 459 -28.66 13.52 4.37
N ASN A 460 -29.70 14.04 5.05
CA ASN A 460 -29.96 13.81 6.48
C ASN A 460 -28.78 14.18 7.41
N VAL A 461 -28.05 15.24 7.08
CA VAL A 461 -26.96 15.77 7.91
C VAL A 461 -27.49 16.77 8.93
N GLU A 462 -27.07 16.64 10.17
CA GLU A 462 -27.29 17.62 11.25
C GLU A 462 -26.00 18.38 11.53
N ILE A 463 -26.03 19.69 11.29
CA ILE A 463 -24.86 20.57 11.44
C ILE A 463 -24.97 21.32 12.76
N ASP A 464 -24.01 21.12 13.67
CA ASP A 464 -23.99 21.80 14.99
C ASP A 464 -23.54 23.24 14.88
N TYR A 465 -22.51 23.49 14.09
CA TYR A 465 -21.97 24.83 13.92
C TYR A 465 -21.62 25.15 12.47
N ARG A 466 -21.94 26.39 12.07
CA ARG A 466 -21.30 26.96 10.88
C ARG A 466 -19.89 27.40 11.20
N MET A 467 -18.92 27.05 10.36
CA MET A 467 -17.50 27.36 10.58
C MET A 467 -17.29 28.87 10.83
N SER A 468 -17.98 29.74 10.06
CA SER A 468 -17.89 31.20 10.22
C SER A 468 -18.47 31.75 11.53
N SER A 469 -19.28 30.97 12.25
CA SER A 469 -19.79 31.34 13.57
C SER A 469 -18.78 31.11 14.70
N LEU A 470 -17.70 30.40 14.42
CA LEU A 470 -16.67 30.01 15.39
C LEU A 470 -15.32 30.66 15.09
N LYS A 471 -14.47 30.69 16.08
CA LYS A 471 -13.04 31.01 15.97
C LYS A 471 -12.23 29.73 16.22
N ALA A 472 -11.01 29.64 15.69
CA ALA A 472 -10.14 28.48 15.89
C ALA A 472 -10.00 28.08 17.38
N LYS A 473 -9.93 29.03 18.30
CA LYS A 473 -9.88 28.77 19.75
C LYS A 473 -11.13 28.09 20.32
N ASP A 474 -12.29 28.26 19.67
CA ASP A 474 -13.55 27.69 20.14
C ASP A 474 -13.57 26.16 19.95
N ILE A 475 -12.73 25.64 19.02
CA ILE A 475 -12.52 24.20 18.83
C ILE A 475 -11.92 23.56 20.09
N LEU A 476 -10.97 24.25 20.73
CA LEU A 476 -10.38 23.75 21.99
C LEU A 476 -11.43 23.75 23.11
N ALA A 477 -12.28 24.77 23.19
CA ALA A 477 -13.37 24.81 24.15
C ALA A 477 -14.37 23.66 23.91
N ILE A 478 -14.72 23.38 22.63
CA ILE A 478 -15.58 22.25 22.25
C ILE A 478 -14.93 20.93 22.67
N LEU A 479 -13.64 20.72 22.38
CA LEU A 479 -12.90 19.51 22.76
C LEU A 479 -12.81 19.32 24.27
N ASN A 480 -12.66 20.42 25.03
CA ASN A 480 -12.57 20.40 26.48
C ASN A 480 -13.93 20.31 27.20
N GLY A 481 -15.03 20.27 26.47
CA GLY A 481 -16.37 20.21 27.07
C GLY A 481 -16.84 21.53 27.70
N GLU A 482 -16.27 22.69 27.30
CA GLU A 482 -16.54 24.00 27.85
C GLU A 482 -17.82 24.61 27.25
N LYS A 483 -19.00 24.21 27.76
CA LYS A 483 -20.30 24.77 27.34
C LYS A 483 -20.45 26.25 27.64
N SER A 484 -21.04 26.97 26.69
CA SER A 484 -21.44 28.37 26.85
C SER A 484 -22.69 28.67 26.04
N GLU A 485 -23.22 29.91 26.17
CA GLU A 485 -24.36 30.32 25.34
C GLU A 485 -24.06 30.28 23.83
N THR A 486 -22.79 30.49 23.44
CA THR A 486 -22.35 30.45 22.05
C THR A 486 -21.83 29.06 21.62
N LEU A 487 -21.55 28.19 22.59
CA LEU A 487 -21.09 26.81 22.39
C LEU A 487 -22.00 25.84 23.16
N PRO A 488 -23.25 25.66 22.72
CA PRO A 488 -24.22 24.80 23.44
C PRO A 488 -23.91 23.30 23.28
N THR A 489 -23.25 22.88 22.18
CA THR A 489 -22.86 21.50 21.90
C THR A 489 -21.35 21.36 22.03
N VAL A 490 -20.88 20.47 22.89
CA VAL A 490 -19.46 20.22 23.15
C VAL A 490 -19.22 18.72 23.32
N ILE A 491 -17.97 18.29 23.26
CA ILE A 491 -17.61 16.90 23.58
C ILE A 491 -17.81 16.68 25.08
N GLU A 492 -18.63 15.71 25.43
CA GLU A 492 -18.89 15.30 26.82
C GLU A 492 -18.36 13.87 27.06
N SER A 493 -17.17 13.58 26.53
CA SER A 493 -16.52 12.29 26.71
C SER A 493 -15.96 12.11 28.12
N THR A 494 -15.91 10.86 28.56
CA THR A 494 -15.31 10.42 29.80
C THR A 494 -14.05 9.60 29.54
N GLU A 495 -13.35 9.18 30.57
CA GLU A 495 -12.18 8.29 30.46
C GLU A 495 -12.47 6.92 29.81
N ASN A 496 -13.74 6.56 29.70
CA ASN A 496 -14.19 5.31 29.10
C ASN A 496 -14.69 5.47 27.65
N ASP A 497 -14.63 6.68 27.10
CA ASP A 497 -15.08 7.01 25.76
C ASP A 497 -13.89 7.15 24.80
N ASN A 498 -14.11 6.84 23.53
CA ASN A 498 -13.16 7.15 22.48
C ASN A 498 -13.58 8.45 21.77
N LEU A 499 -12.61 9.27 21.43
CA LEU A 499 -12.81 10.49 20.66
C LEU A 499 -12.14 10.35 19.29
N PHE A 500 -12.94 10.45 18.23
CA PHE A 500 -12.47 10.55 16.86
C PHE A 500 -12.48 12.02 16.41
N VAL A 501 -11.37 12.52 15.90
CA VAL A 501 -11.27 13.89 15.35
C VAL A 501 -10.86 13.81 13.89
N PHE A 502 -11.66 14.42 13.02
CA PHE A 502 -11.34 14.56 11.60
C PHE A 502 -11.40 16.03 11.19
N TRP A 503 -10.34 16.48 10.52
CA TRP A 503 -10.21 17.85 10.08
C TRP A 503 -9.83 17.91 8.61
N SER A 504 -10.64 18.59 7.78
CA SER A 504 -10.34 18.85 6.36
C SER A 504 -10.29 20.36 6.13
N GLY A 505 -9.18 20.83 5.54
CA GLY A 505 -8.95 22.25 5.29
C GLY A 505 -7.58 22.52 4.73
N HIS A 506 -7.24 23.79 4.58
CA HIS A 506 -5.89 24.20 4.23
C HIS A 506 -4.95 24.08 5.43
N GLY A 507 -3.66 23.94 5.16
CA GLY A 507 -2.61 23.90 6.17
C GLY A 507 -1.34 24.58 5.69
N VAL A 508 -0.52 24.96 6.64
CA VAL A 508 0.86 25.44 6.44
C VAL A 508 1.79 24.64 7.36
N PRO A 509 3.10 24.62 7.14
CA PRO A 509 3.99 23.89 8.02
C PRO A 509 3.78 24.26 9.49
N GLY A 510 3.42 23.26 10.32
CA GLY A 510 3.15 23.42 11.75
C GLY A 510 1.78 23.99 12.12
N ALA A 511 0.85 24.17 11.16
CA ALA A 511 -0.44 24.76 11.47
C ALA A 511 -1.57 24.36 10.52
N MET A 512 -2.77 24.21 11.07
CA MET A 512 -4.03 24.10 10.30
C MET A 512 -4.65 25.50 10.13
N CYS A 513 -5.13 25.81 8.94
CA CYS A 513 -5.76 27.08 8.66
C CYS A 513 -7.23 27.06 9.07
N TRP A 514 -7.73 28.21 9.57
CA TRP A 514 -9.13 28.47 9.81
C TRP A 514 -9.60 29.53 8.81
N ASP A 515 -10.46 29.12 7.87
CA ASP A 515 -10.83 29.91 6.69
C ASP A 515 -9.59 30.23 5.83
N GLU A 516 -9.48 31.43 5.28
CA GLU A 516 -8.33 31.86 4.51
C GLU A 516 -7.22 32.53 5.35
N GLU A 517 -7.49 32.71 6.65
CA GLU A 517 -6.51 33.33 7.54
C GLU A 517 -5.58 32.30 8.20
N PRO A 518 -4.27 32.60 8.31
CA PRO A 518 -3.29 31.69 8.89
C PRO A 518 -3.38 31.61 10.41
N TYR A 519 -4.57 31.45 10.98
CA TYR A 519 -4.74 31.22 12.40
C TYR A 519 -4.74 29.72 12.69
N ALA A 520 -3.66 29.35 13.11
CA ALA A 520 -3.07 28.11 13.36
C ALA A 520 -3.54 27.52 14.69
N MET A 521 -4.06 26.33 14.69
CA MET A 521 -3.85 25.44 15.83
C MET A 521 -2.40 24.96 15.70
N THR A 522 -1.51 25.54 16.49
CA THR A 522 -0.14 25.05 16.66
C THR A 522 -0.22 23.86 17.61
N GLY A 523 0.48 22.78 17.27
CA GLY A 523 0.61 21.64 18.17
C GLY A 523 1.61 21.94 19.29
N ASP A 524 1.18 22.61 20.34
CA ASP A 524 1.86 22.67 21.63
C ASP A 524 1.09 21.82 22.63
#